data_b4b788f2e7217ed87163d9c25b3eb6a8
#
_entry.id   b4b788f2e7217ed87163d9c25b3eb6a8
#
_cell.length_a   1.000
_cell.length_b   1.000
_cell.length_c   1.000
_cell.angle_alpha   90.00
_cell.angle_beta   90.00
_cell.angle_gamma   90.00
#
_symmetry.space_group_name_H-M   'P 1'
#
loop_
_entity.id
_entity.type
_entity.pdbx_description
1 polymer ?
#
loop_
_entity_poly.entity_id
_entity_poly.type
_entity_poly.pdbx_seq_one_letter_code
_entity_poly.pdbx_strand_id
1 'polypeptide(L)'
;LFRSPASIRIYIVFPDSGRPRFRPNLFGSATNLHYLCRMDSTKGYIHVYTGNGKGKTTAAFGLAVRALCAGKSVYIGQFVKSMRYNETKIGQLFDQVKIEQLGRGCFIGKDPEAIDIRMARDGLTRCAALLESGEYDVVILDELTIALHFGLLTIDAVLDALNRRHPAVEVVVTGRYAPQELIDAADLVTEMREIKHYYTQGVLSRDGIDR
;
A
#
# COMPACT_ATOMS: atom_id res chain seq x y z
N LEU A 1 27.50 -25.63 -39.96
CA LEU A 1 26.33 -26.24 -39.32
C LEU A 1 26.27 -25.79 -37.88
N PHE A 2 25.67 -24.61 -37.62
CA PHE A 2 25.39 -24.12 -36.27
C PHE A 2 24.04 -24.69 -35.85
N ARG A 3 24.03 -25.51 -34.79
CA ARG A 3 22.79 -25.95 -34.11
C ARG A 3 22.25 -24.78 -33.28
N SER A 4 21.02 -24.39 -33.54
CA SER A 4 20.21 -23.48 -32.74
C SER A 4 20.02 -24.04 -31.32
N PRO A 5 20.13 -23.22 -30.24
CA PRO A 5 19.86 -23.70 -28.88
C PRO A 5 18.37 -24.01 -28.73
N ALA A 6 18.09 -25.14 -28.10
CA ALA A 6 16.76 -25.64 -27.84
C ALA A 6 15.93 -24.64 -27.01
N SER A 7 14.77 -24.30 -27.51
CA SER A 7 13.79 -23.45 -26.79
C SER A 7 13.18 -24.27 -25.65
N ILE A 8 13.43 -23.89 -24.42
CA ILE A 8 12.77 -24.46 -23.24
C ILE A 8 11.37 -23.85 -23.17
N ARG A 9 10.33 -24.68 -23.35
CA ARG A 9 8.93 -24.30 -23.10
C ARG A 9 8.58 -24.70 -21.68
N ILE A 10 8.35 -23.69 -20.82
CA ILE A 10 7.80 -23.90 -19.48
C ILE A 10 6.29 -23.88 -19.60
N TYR A 11 5.63 -24.99 -19.28
CA TYR A 11 4.18 -25.07 -19.16
C TYR A 11 3.81 -24.91 -17.68
N ILE A 12 3.15 -23.79 -17.34
CA ILE A 12 2.53 -23.64 -16.03
C ILE A 12 1.12 -24.22 -16.15
N VAL A 13 0.88 -25.36 -15.50
CA VAL A 13 -0.44 -25.98 -15.42
C VAL A 13 -1.13 -25.43 -14.17
N PHE A 14 -2.17 -24.65 -14.37
CA PHE A 14 -3.07 -24.24 -13.28
C PHE A 14 -4.18 -25.29 -13.16
N PRO A 15 -4.58 -25.71 -11.95
CA PRO A 15 -5.75 -26.55 -11.78
C PRO A 15 -7.01 -25.80 -12.25
N ASP A 16 -7.93 -26.56 -12.85
CA ASP A 16 -9.12 -26.10 -13.57
C ASP A 16 -10.04 -25.26 -12.68
N SER A 17 -10.06 -23.94 -12.89
CA SER A 17 -11.11 -23.05 -12.44
C SER A 17 -11.37 -22.01 -13.54
N GLY A 18 -12.33 -22.29 -14.38
CA GLY A 18 -12.86 -21.59 -15.55
C GLY A 18 -12.68 -20.06 -15.70
N ARG A 19 -11.46 -19.54 -15.73
CA ARG A 19 -11.18 -18.11 -15.97
C ARG A 19 -10.38 -17.89 -17.27
N PRO A 20 -10.51 -16.75 -17.94
CA PRO A 20 -9.91 -16.52 -19.26
C PRO A 20 -8.38 -16.56 -19.23
N ARG A 21 -7.81 -17.27 -20.17
CA ARG A 21 -6.35 -17.47 -20.31
C ARG A 21 -5.70 -16.26 -20.97
N PHE A 22 -4.93 -15.49 -20.22
CA PHE A 22 -3.93 -14.58 -20.81
C PHE A 22 -2.68 -15.40 -21.17
N ARG A 23 -2.24 -15.33 -22.40
CA ARG A 23 -0.94 -15.86 -22.84
C ARG A 23 0.03 -14.71 -22.98
N PRO A 24 1.04 -14.54 -22.12
CA PRO A 24 2.15 -13.62 -22.41
C PRO A 24 3.17 -14.32 -23.30
N ASN A 25 3.45 -13.73 -24.46
CA ASN A 25 4.66 -14.05 -25.23
C ASN A 25 5.84 -13.37 -24.55
N LEU A 26 6.64 -14.12 -23.80
CA LEU A 26 7.88 -13.65 -23.21
C LEU A 26 9.06 -14.10 -24.08
N PHE A 27 9.53 -13.20 -24.98
CA PHE A 27 10.86 -13.28 -25.54
C PHE A 27 11.79 -12.39 -24.71
N GLY A 28 12.54 -12.99 -23.79
CA GLY A 28 13.59 -12.34 -23.03
C GLY A 28 14.88 -13.18 -23.07
N SER A 29 16.03 -12.54 -23.12
CA SER A 29 17.33 -13.19 -23.11
C SER A 29 17.56 -13.98 -21.81
N ALA A 30 18.38 -15.04 -21.83
CA ALA A 30 18.68 -15.92 -20.69
C ALA A 30 19.17 -15.20 -19.42
N THR A 31 19.69 -13.98 -19.54
CA THR A 31 20.12 -13.12 -18.43
C THR A 31 18.95 -12.61 -17.58
N ASN A 32 17.77 -12.39 -18.17
CA ASN A 32 16.59 -11.93 -17.42
C ASN A 32 15.93 -13.06 -16.61
N LEU A 33 16.07 -14.33 -17.04
CA LEU A 33 15.52 -15.49 -16.34
C LEU A 33 16.24 -15.72 -15.00
N HIS A 34 17.55 -15.45 -14.94
CA HIS A 34 18.35 -15.57 -13.72
C HIS A 34 18.00 -14.52 -12.65
N TYR A 35 17.53 -13.35 -13.07
CA TYR A 35 17.03 -12.28 -12.17
C TYR A 35 15.68 -12.64 -11.58
N LEU A 36 14.80 -13.28 -12.35
CA LEU A 36 13.45 -13.67 -11.90
C LEU A 36 13.47 -14.92 -11.00
N CYS A 37 14.44 -15.84 -11.14
CA CYS A 37 14.54 -17.05 -10.34
C CYS A 37 15.19 -16.88 -8.94
N ARG A 38 15.66 -15.68 -8.58
CA ARG A 38 16.29 -15.42 -7.27
C ARG A 38 15.39 -14.66 -6.28
N MET A 39 14.10 -14.55 -6.54
CA MET A 39 13.16 -13.87 -5.66
C MET A 39 12.31 -14.82 -4.81
N ASP A 40 12.94 -15.70 -4.07
CA ASP A 40 12.36 -16.21 -2.82
C ASP A 40 12.65 -15.18 -1.70
N SER A 41 12.20 -13.96 -1.90
CA SER A 41 12.18 -12.97 -0.84
C SER A 41 10.93 -13.21 0.00
N THR A 42 11.06 -14.04 1.02
CA THR A 42 10.08 -14.17 2.11
C THR A 42 10.07 -12.94 3.03
N LYS A 43 10.95 -11.95 2.79
CA LYS A 43 11.06 -10.73 3.58
C LYS A 43 10.22 -9.61 2.98
N GLY A 44 9.36 -9.00 3.79
CA GLY A 44 8.67 -7.76 3.49
C GLY A 44 9.45 -6.52 3.89
N TYR A 45 9.16 -5.40 3.27
CA TYR A 45 9.82 -4.10 3.44
C TYR A 45 8.83 -3.03 3.87
N ILE A 46 9.35 -1.94 4.45
CA ILE A 46 8.57 -0.76 4.85
C ILE A 46 8.74 0.31 3.78
N HIS A 47 7.63 0.68 3.14
CA HIS A 47 7.56 1.79 2.19
C HIS A 47 6.91 3.01 2.83
N VAL A 48 7.41 4.19 2.55
CA VAL A 48 6.79 5.47 2.92
C VAL A 48 6.56 6.29 1.66
N TYR A 49 5.29 6.63 1.38
CA TYR A 49 4.91 7.54 0.30
C TYR A 49 4.47 8.87 0.90
N THR A 50 5.29 9.89 0.79
CA THR A 50 5.10 11.19 1.43
C THR A 50 5.11 12.35 0.43
N GLY A 51 5.15 13.58 0.92
CA GLY A 51 5.20 14.81 0.13
C GLY A 51 3.85 15.46 -0.13
N ASN A 52 3.90 16.70 -0.64
CA ASN A 52 2.70 17.54 -0.84
C ASN A 52 1.95 17.25 -2.14
N GLY A 53 2.60 16.59 -3.10
CA GLY A 53 2.02 16.24 -4.39
C GLY A 53 0.92 15.18 -4.28
N LYS A 54 0.02 15.19 -5.26
CA LYS A 54 -1.02 14.19 -5.44
C LYS A 54 -0.40 12.83 -5.81
N GLY A 55 -1.05 11.72 -5.38
CA GLY A 55 -0.73 10.38 -5.88
C GLY A 55 -0.32 9.38 -4.80
N LYS A 56 -0.11 9.77 -3.54
CA LYS A 56 0.30 8.86 -2.45
C LYS A 56 -0.65 7.68 -2.26
N THR A 57 -1.91 7.95 -1.96
CA THR A 57 -2.98 6.94 -1.85
C THR A 57 -3.14 6.18 -3.17
N THR A 58 -3.12 6.88 -4.33
CA THR A 58 -3.22 6.25 -5.65
C THR A 58 -2.10 5.25 -5.90
N ALA A 59 -0.85 5.58 -5.53
CA ALA A 59 0.29 4.67 -5.64
C ALA A 59 0.14 3.45 -4.71
N ALA A 60 -0.29 3.67 -3.46
CA ALA A 60 -0.51 2.58 -2.50
C ALA A 60 -1.62 1.63 -3.00
N PHE A 61 -2.74 2.14 -3.49
CA PHE A 61 -3.79 1.31 -4.10
C PHE A 61 -3.35 0.65 -5.41
N GLY A 62 -2.49 1.30 -6.20
CA GLY A 62 -1.85 0.68 -7.37
C GLY A 62 -0.99 -0.51 -6.99
N LEU A 63 -0.23 -0.42 -5.88
CA LEU A 63 0.50 -1.56 -5.32
C LEU A 63 -0.45 -2.65 -4.82
N ALA A 64 -1.54 -2.28 -4.13
CA ALA A 64 -2.57 -3.23 -3.69
C ALA A 64 -3.14 -4.04 -4.85
N VAL A 65 -3.53 -3.37 -5.95
CA VAL A 65 -4.03 -4.05 -7.17
C VAL A 65 -2.97 -5.00 -7.73
N ARG A 66 -1.71 -4.59 -7.80
CA ARG A 66 -0.60 -5.44 -8.26
C ARG A 66 -0.43 -6.67 -7.38
N ALA A 67 -0.49 -6.50 -6.05
CA ALA A 67 -0.38 -7.60 -5.09
C ALA A 67 -1.56 -8.58 -5.22
N LEU A 68 -2.79 -8.08 -5.29
CA LEU A 68 -4.00 -8.88 -5.49
C LEU A 68 -3.96 -9.67 -6.80
N CYS A 69 -3.50 -9.06 -7.90
CA CYS A 69 -3.30 -9.76 -9.18
C CYS A 69 -2.21 -10.86 -9.11
N ALA A 70 -1.29 -10.76 -8.15
CA ALA A 70 -0.30 -11.80 -7.85
C ALA A 70 -0.82 -12.87 -6.87
N GLY A 71 -2.10 -12.79 -6.44
CA GLY A 71 -2.72 -13.72 -5.50
C GLY A 71 -2.43 -13.44 -4.03
N LYS A 72 -1.85 -12.28 -3.69
CA LYS A 72 -1.55 -11.86 -2.32
C LYS A 72 -2.79 -11.29 -1.63
N SER A 73 -2.81 -11.39 -0.29
CA SER A 73 -3.80 -10.77 0.58
C SER A 73 -3.38 -9.36 0.98
N VAL A 74 -4.34 -8.43 1.05
CA VAL A 74 -4.07 -7.01 1.33
C VAL A 74 -5.01 -6.48 2.42
N TYR A 75 -4.46 -5.81 3.41
CA TYR A 75 -5.23 -4.99 4.36
C TYR A 75 -4.93 -3.51 4.15
N ILE A 76 -5.97 -2.67 4.20
CA ILE A 76 -5.84 -1.21 4.08
C ILE A 76 -6.55 -0.55 5.25
N GLY A 77 -5.79 0.05 6.16
CA GLY A 77 -6.30 0.90 7.24
C GLY A 77 -6.20 2.37 6.83
N GLN A 78 -7.34 3.05 6.71
CA GLN A 78 -7.38 4.47 6.34
C GLN A 78 -7.57 5.34 7.60
N PHE A 79 -6.49 5.97 8.05
CA PHE A 79 -6.52 6.94 9.13
C PHE A 79 -7.12 8.27 8.65
N VAL A 80 -7.72 9.04 9.54
CA VAL A 80 -8.20 10.40 9.27
C VAL A 80 -9.23 10.50 8.11
N LYS A 81 -9.76 9.40 7.62
CA LYS A 81 -10.79 9.35 6.58
C LYS A 81 -12.09 8.77 7.12
N SER A 82 -13.22 9.41 6.79
CA SER A 82 -14.58 8.89 7.06
C SER A 82 -15.40 8.68 5.79
N MET A 83 -15.02 9.36 4.70
CA MET A 83 -15.72 9.25 3.43
C MET A 83 -15.21 8.03 2.65
N ARG A 84 -16.15 7.26 2.11
CA ARG A 84 -15.82 6.15 1.21
C ARG A 84 -15.55 6.71 -0.18
N TYR A 85 -14.28 6.85 -0.52
CA TYR A 85 -13.86 7.15 -1.89
C TYR A 85 -14.01 5.93 -2.79
N ASN A 86 -13.99 6.14 -4.10
CA ASN A 86 -14.21 5.08 -5.08
C ASN A 86 -13.20 3.93 -4.96
N GLU A 87 -11.97 4.21 -4.57
CA GLU A 87 -10.95 3.18 -4.35
C GLU A 87 -11.34 2.13 -3.31
N THR A 88 -12.22 2.47 -2.34
CA THR A 88 -12.68 1.50 -1.33
C THR A 88 -13.59 0.42 -1.92
N LYS A 89 -14.12 0.62 -3.13
CA LYS A 89 -14.92 -0.38 -3.85
C LYS A 89 -14.10 -1.58 -4.33
N ILE A 90 -12.76 -1.50 -4.31
CA ILE A 90 -11.89 -2.64 -4.64
C ILE A 90 -12.21 -3.88 -3.79
N GLY A 91 -12.68 -3.70 -2.54
CA GLY A 91 -13.16 -4.79 -1.69
C GLY A 91 -14.40 -5.53 -2.20
N GLN A 92 -15.10 -4.97 -3.20
CA GLN A 92 -16.21 -5.65 -3.89
C GLN A 92 -15.73 -6.47 -5.09
N LEU A 93 -14.50 -6.26 -5.54
CA LEU A 93 -13.92 -6.90 -6.71
C LEU A 93 -12.97 -8.05 -6.35
N PHE A 94 -12.40 -8.02 -5.15
CA PHE A 94 -11.42 -8.99 -4.69
C PHE A 94 -11.74 -9.43 -3.25
N ASP A 95 -11.90 -10.73 -3.03
CA ASP A 95 -12.15 -11.29 -1.70
C ASP A 95 -10.91 -11.21 -0.78
N GLN A 96 -9.70 -11.07 -1.37
CA GLN A 96 -8.43 -11.03 -0.64
C GLN A 96 -8.07 -9.65 -0.12
N VAL A 97 -8.94 -8.64 -0.26
CA VAL A 97 -8.68 -7.31 0.29
C VAL A 97 -9.69 -6.92 1.36
N LYS A 98 -9.18 -6.43 2.48
CA LYS A 98 -9.98 -5.82 3.55
C LYS A 98 -9.60 -4.35 3.70
N ILE A 99 -10.60 -3.47 3.78
CA ILE A 99 -10.42 -2.04 3.96
C ILE A 99 -11.22 -1.59 5.17
N GLU A 100 -10.56 -0.87 6.08
CA GLU A 100 -11.20 -0.31 7.27
C GLU A 100 -10.91 1.20 7.36
N GLN A 101 -11.93 1.97 7.72
CA GLN A 101 -11.77 3.39 8.01
C GLN A 101 -11.55 3.57 9.51
N LEU A 102 -10.42 4.14 9.89
CA LEU A 102 -9.93 4.26 11.27
C LEU A 102 -10.03 5.70 11.79
N GLY A 103 -10.85 6.54 11.16
CA GLY A 103 -11.06 7.93 11.54
C GLY A 103 -12.47 8.42 11.20
N ARG A 104 -12.84 9.61 11.74
CA ARG A 104 -14.15 10.24 11.53
C ARG A 104 -14.20 11.24 10.37
N GLY A 105 -13.07 11.66 9.82
CA GLY A 105 -13.04 12.67 8.77
C GLY A 105 -11.74 13.43 8.65
N CYS A 106 -11.73 14.40 7.73
CA CYS A 106 -10.59 15.27 7.50
C CYS A 106 -10.62 16.46 8.47
N PHE A 107 -9.50 16.72 9.17
CA PHE A 107 -9.34 17.81 10.14
C PHE A 107 -9.03 19.16 9.51
N ILE A 108 -9.32 19.39 8.24
CA ILE A 108 -9.08 20.70 7.62
C ILE A 108 -9.82 21.78 8.41
N GLY A 109 -9.07 22.56 9.18
CA GLY A 109 -9.56 23.69 9.95
C GLY A 109 -10.18 23.40 11.32
N LYS A 110 -9.98 22.19 11.90
CA LYS A 110 -10.44 21.86 13.26
C LYS A 110 -9.32 21.19 14.06
N ASP A 111 -9.26 21.50 15.35
CA ASP A 111 -8.42 20.77 16.28
C ASP A 111 -8.97 19.36 16.52
N PRO A 112 -8.11 18.36 16.70
CA PRO A 112 -8.53 16.98 16.99
C PRO A 112 -9.30 16.92 18.32
N GLU A 113 -10.38 16.15 18.33
CA GLU A 113 -11.14 15.85 19.54
C GLU A 113 -10.62 14.55 20.21
N ALA A 114 -10.91 14.35 21.48
CA ALA A 114 -10.52 13.14 22.22
C ALA A 114 -11.00 11.84 21.55
N ILE A 115 -12.13 11.88 20.84
CA ILE A 115 -12.66 10.74 20.09
C ILE A 115 -11.76 10.40 18.89
N ASP A 116 -11.17 11.40 18.23
CA ASP A 116 -10.28 11.20 17.08
C ASP A 116 -8.97 10.52 17.51
N ILE A 117 -8.42 10.98 18.64
CA ILE A 117 -7.24 10.37 19.27
C ILE A 117 -7.53 8.91 19.62
N ARG A 118 -8.68 8.64 20.25
CA ARG A 118 -9.07 7.27 20.61
C ARG A 118 -9.21 6.39 19.37
N MET A 119 -9.94 6.83 18.33
CA MET A 119 -10.13 6.06 17.11
C MET A 119 -8.80 5.76 16.40
N ALA A 120 -7.90 6.74 16.34
CA ALA A 120 -6.58 6.53 15.73
C ALA A 120 -5.75 5.51 16.52
N ARG A 121 -5.77 5.58 17.86
CA ARG A 121 -5.06 4.62 18.72
C ARG A 121 -5.64 3.21 18.64
N ASP A 122 -6.96 3.08 18.65
CA ASP A 122 -7.64 1.79 18.48
C ASP A 122 -7.34 1.22 17.08
N GLY A 123 -7.33 2.07 16.07
CA GLY A 123 -6.94 1.73 14.71
C GLY A 123 -5.50 1.24 14.62
N LEU A 124 -4.55 1.95 15.24
CA LEU A 124 -3.15 1.53 15.26
C LEU A 124 -2.98 0.20 16.01
N THR A 125 -3.67 0.01 17.14
CA THR A 125 -3.64 -1.25 17.89
C THR A 125 -4.09 -2.42 17.01
N ARG A 126 -5.17 -2.25 16.23
CA ARG A 126 -5.65 -3.25 15.29
C ARG A 126 -4.65 -3.51 14.17
N CYS A 127 -4.10 -2.46 13.56
CA CYS A 127 -3.09 -2.60 12.54
C CYS A 127 -1.83 -3.30 13.06
N ALA A 128 -1.38 -2.98 14.27
CA ALA A 128 -0.24 -3.63 14.92
C ALA A 128 -0.46 -5.15 15.08
N ALA A 129 -1.64 -5.56 15.53
CA ALA A 129 -1.99 -6.98 15.66
C ALA A 129 -1.97 -7.71 14.28
N LEU A 130 -2.46 -7.05 13.21
CA LEU A 130 -2.43 -7.60 11.86
C LEU A 130 -0.99 -7.66 11.29
N LEU A 131 -0.18 -6.66 11.57
CA LEU A 131 1.24 -6.66 11.22
C LEU A 131 1.98 -7.81 11.89
N GLU A 132 1.76 -8.01 13.19
CA GLU A 132 2.43 -9.03 14.00
C GLU A 132 1.99 -10.45 13.62
N SER A 133 0.70 -10.65 13.32
CA SER A 133 0.15 -11.96 12.95
C SER A 133 0.61 -12.47 11.59
N GLY A 134 0.94 -11.58 10.65
CA GLY A 134 1.25 -11.94 9.27
C GLY A 134 0.02 -12.46 8.49
N GLU A 135 -1.20 -12.13 8.94
CA GLU A 135 -2.45 -12.56 8.28
C GLU A 135 -2.56 -12.03 6.84
N TYR A 136 -1.99 -10.86 6.58
CA TYR A 136 -1.96 -10.24 5.25
C TYR A 136 -0.54 -10.14 4.73
N ASP A 137 -0.36 -10.42 3.43
CA ASP A 137 0.93 -10.24 2.75
C ASP A 137 1.34 -8.77 2.65
N VAL A 138 0.35 -7.88 2.49
CA VAL A 138 0.56 -6.43 2.36
C VAL A 138 -0.37 -5.69 3.32
N VAL A 139 0.18 -4.79 4.12
CA VAL A 139 -0.58 -3.89 5.01
C VAL A 139 -0.33 -2.44 4.61
N ILE A 140 -1.39 -1.72 4.26
CA ILE A 140 -1.33 -0.31 3.89
C ILE A 140 -1.93 0.53 5.02
N LEU A 141 -1.14 1.46 5.54
CA LEU A 141 -1.53 2.42 6.57
C LEU A 141 -1.70 3.80 5.89
N ASP A 142 -2.88 4.00 5.31
CA ASP A 142 -3.17 5.18 4.49
C ASP A 142 -3.47 6.39 5.36
N GLU A 143 -2.82 7.53 5.07
CA GLU A 143 -2.85 8.80 5.84
C GLU A 143 -2.35 8.68 7.30
N LEU A 144 -1.53 7.66 7.62
CA LEU A 144 -0.96 7.49 8.96
C LEU A 144 -0.09 8.69 9.38
N THR A 145 0.69 9.24 8.46
CA THR A 145 1.55 10.40 8.77
C THR A 145 0.76 11.67 9.06
N ILE A 146 -0.47 11.77 8.55
CA ILE A 146 -1.40 12.86 8.93
C ILE A 146 -1.88 12.67 10.36
N ALA A 147 -2.17 11.43 10.79
CA ALA A 147 -2.50 11.16 12.20
C ALA A 147 -1.34 11.49 13.14
N LEU A 148 -0.10 11.25 12.73
CA LEU A 148 1.11 11.68 13.46
C LEU A 148 1.21 13.21 13.52
N HIS A 149 1.05 13.90 12.38
CA HIS A 149 1.17 15.35 12.28
C HIS A 149 0.18 16.09 13.17
N PHE A 150 -1.05 15.59 13.30
CA PHE A 150 -2.07 16.15 14.20
C PHE A 150 -1.97 15.62 15.65
N GLY A 151 -0.95 14.86 16.01
CA GLY A 151 -0.76 14.37 17.37
C GLY A 151 -1.80 13.33 17.82
N LEU A 152 -2.52 12.68 16.88
CA LEU A 152 -3.45 11.58 17.21
C LEU A 152 -2.69 10.33 17.63
N LEU A 153 -1.49 10.14 17.10
CA LEU A 153 -0.57 9.05 17.37
C LEU A 153 0.81 9.62 17.71
N THR A 154 1.58 8.86 18.50
CA THR A 154 2.99 9.15 18.72
C THR A 154 3.85 8.36 17.75
N ILE A 155 5.00 8.91 17.38
CA ILE A 155 5.96 8.24 16.49
C ILE A 155 6.45 6.93 17.12
N ASP A 156 6.71 6.92 18.43
CA ASP A 156 7.19 5.72 19.14
C ASP A 156 6.19 4.56 19.04
N ALA A 157 4.87 4.84 19.18
CA ALA A 157 3.85 3.81 19.04
C ALA A 157 3.78 3.24 17.61
N VAL A 158 3.99 4.08 16.60
CA VAL A 158 4.02 3.65 15.19
C VAL A 158 5.26 2.81 14.92
N LEU A 159 6.44 3.26 15.36
CA LEU A 159 7.68 2.53 15.18
C LEU A 159 7.67 1.18 15.91
N ASP A 160 7.11 1.14 17.11
CA ASP A 160 6.94 -0.12 17.86
C ASP A 160 6.05 -1.11 17.08
N ALA A 161 4.92 -0.65 16.53
CA ALA A 161 4.05 -1.49 15.70
C ALA A 161 4.77 -2.01 14.42
N LEU A 162 5.53 -1.16 13.74
CA LEU A 162 6.30 -1.52 12.56
C LEU A 162 7.43 -2.51 12.89
N ASN A 163 8.11 -2.34 14.02
CA ASN A 163 9.22 -3.20 14.44
C ASN A 163 8.76 -4.60 14.85
N ARG A 164 7.53 -4.73 15.39
CA ARG A 164 6.94 -6.02 15.76
C ARG A 164 6.28 -6.77 14.59
N ARG A 165 6.27 -6.19 13.39
CA ARG A 165 5.64 -6.84 12.23
C ARG A 165 6.26 -8.21 11.93
N HIS A 166 5.45 -9.12 11.45
CA HIS A 166 5.94 -10.38 10.90
C HIS A 166 6.91 -10.08 9.73
N PRO A 167 8.09 -10.73 9.67
CA PRO A 167 9.14 -10.39 8.69
C PRO A 167 8.72 -10.48 7.22
N ALA A 168 7.71 -11.27 6.89
CA ALA A 168 7.22 -11.43 5.52
C ALA A 168 6.19 -10.37 5.09
N VAL A 169 5.68 -9.53 6.01
CA VAL A 169 4.66 -8.53 5.71
C VAL A 169 5.29 -7.32 5.05
N GLU A 170 4.81 -6.99 3.86
CA GLU A 170 5.09 -5.73 3.17
C GLU A 170 4.23 -4.62 3.76
N VAL A 171 4.83 -3.50 4.12
CA VAL A 171 4.11 -2.37 4.72
C VAL A 171 4.22 -1.14 3.84
N VAL A 172 3.10 -0.44 3.65
CA VAL A 172 3.07 0.85 2.95
C VAL A 172 2.44 1.89 3.86
N VAL A 173 3.18 2.91 4.21
CA VAL A 173 2.69 4.08 4.96
C VAL A 173 2.51 5.24 3.99
N THR A 174 1.36 5.92 4.04
CA THR A 174 1.15 7.12 3.23
C THR A 174 0.80 8.34 4.05
N GLY A 175 0.96 9.50 3.45
CA GLY A 175 0.49 10.80 3.92
C GLY A 175 1.55 11.90 3.78
N ARG A 176 1.14 13.14 4.07
CA ARG A 176 2.05 14.30 4.12
C ARG A 176 2.80 14.32 5.45
N TYR A 177 3.85 15.10 5.53
CA TYR A 177 4.56 15.42 6.78
C TYR A 177 5.15 14.18 7.48
N ALA A 178 5.67 13.21 6.74
CA ALA A 178 6.34 12.07 7.34
C ALA A 178 7.50 12.56 8.24
N PRO A 179 7.51 12.19 9.54
CA PRO A 179 8.60 12.55 10.43
C PRO A 179 9.90 11.82 10.05
N GLN A 180 11.04 12.43 10.39
CA GLN A 180 12.36 11.90 9.99
C GLN A 180 12.59 10.49 10.55
N GLU A 181 12.13 10.23 11.76
CA GLU A 181 12.26 8.93 12.42
C GLU A 181 11.56 7.81 11.63
N LEU A 182 10.43 8.11 10.99
CA LEU A 182 9.73 7.16 10.13
C LEU A 182 10.46 6.97 8.79
N ILE A 183 11.03 8.06 8.25
CA ILE A 183 11.85 8.02 7.03
C ILE A 183 13.09 7.15 7.27
N ASP A 184 13.76 7.32 8.40
CA ASP A 184 14.97 6.58 8.76
C ASP A 184 14.70 5.08 9.02
N ALA A 185 13.49 4.74 9.49
CA ALA A 185 13.07 3.36 9.72
C ALA A 185 12.57 2.64 8.45
N ALA A 186 12.30 3.37 7.38
CA ALA A 186 11.77 2.81 6.14
C ALA A 186 12.87 2.22 5.25
N ASP A 187 12.52 1.14 4.53
CA ASP A 187 13.41 0.54 3.51
C ASP A 187 13.30 1.25 2.15
N LEU A 188 12.14 1.88 1.86
CA LEU A 188 11.88 2.63 0.63
C LEU A 188 11.08 3.88 0.95
N VAL A 189 11.56 5.03 0.49
CA VAL A 189 10.86 6.31 0.63
C VAL A 189 10.68 6.96 -0.73
N THR A 190 9.46 7.38 -1.03
CA THR A 190 9.13 8.14 -2.24
C THR A 190 8.45 9.44 -1.86
N GLU A 191 9.04 10.57 -2.25
CA GLU A 191 8.42 11.88 -2.10
C GLU A 191 7.67 12.28 -3.37
N MET A 192 6.38 12.55 -3.23
CA MET A 192 5.55 13.11 -4.30
C MET A 192 5.55 14.64 -4.20
N ARG A 193 6.35 15.28 -5.04
CA ARG A 193 6.49 16.74 -5.09
C ARG A 193 5.37 17.34 -5.93
N GLU A 194 4.77 18.43 -5.42
CA GLU A 194 3.84 19.23 -6.18
C GLU A 194 4.58 20.18 -7.10
N ILE A 195 4.77 19.77 -8.36
CA ILE A 195 5.36 20.64 -9.40
C ILE A 195 4.29 21.59 -9.94
N LYS A 196 3.06 21.09 -10.14
CA LYS A 196 1.91 21.83 -10.60
C LYS A 196 0.64 21.09 -10.15
N HIS A 197 -0.34 21.83 -9.64
CA HIS A 197 -1.61 21.22 -9.23
C HIS A 197 -2.78 22.03 -9.77
N TYR A 198 -3.73 21.39 -10.44
CA TYR A 198 -4.91 22.02 -11.03
C TYR A 198 -5.87 22.59 -9.95
N TYR A 199 -5.76 22.18 -8.69
CA TYR A 199 -6.53 22.75 -7.59
C TYR A 199 -6.26 24.25 -7.42
N THR A 200 -5.03 24.70 -7.63
CA THR A 200 -4.66 26.13 -7.60
C THR A 200 -5.31 26.93 -8.73
N GLN A 201 -5.85 26.26 -9.73
CA GLN A 201 -6.61 26.82 -10.86
C GLN A 201 -8.13 26.72 -10.64
N GLY A 202 -8.59 26.33 -9.43
CA GLY A 202 -10.01 26.20 -9.09
C GLY A 202 -10.66 24.89 -9.53
N VAL A 203 -9.91 23.91 -10.02
CA VAL A 203 -10.46 22.58 -10.36
C VAL A 203 -10.74 21.82 -9.07
N LEU A 204 -12.02 21.51 -8.84
CA LEU A 204 -12.48 20.76 -7.67
C LEU A 204 -12.21 19.26 -7.82
N SER A 205 -12.36 18.54 -6.70
CA SER A 205 -12.25 17.07 -6.66
C SER A 205 -13.28 16.40 -7.58
N ARG A 206 -12.80 15.50 -8.46
CA ARG A 206 -13.60 14.82 -9.48
C ARG A 206 -13.78 13.36 -9.14
N ASP A 207 -14.97 12.85 -9.44
CA ASP A 207 -15.31 11.45 -9.22
C ASP A 207 -14.46 10.52 -10.12
N GLY A 208 -13.95 9.42 -9.53
CA GLY A 208 -13.08 8.48 -10.21
C GLY A 208 -11.65 8.97 -10.55
N ILE A 209 -11.33 10.24 -10.25
CA ILE A 209 -9.99 10.83 -10.48
C ILE A 209 -9.36 11.27 -9.16
N ASP A 210 -10.12 11.94 -8.32
CA ASP A 210 -9.63 12.50 -7.07
C ASP A 210 -10.29 11.86 -5.84
N ARG A 211 -11.42 11.20 -6.07
CA ARG A 211 -12.19 10.49 -5.04
C ARG A 211 -12.94 9.29 -5.61
#